data_7fe0dfc8b8019138bf37dab17387e93c
#
_entry.id   7fe0dfc8b8019138bf37dab17387e93c
#
_cell.length_a   1.000
_cell.length_b   1.000
_cell.length_c   1.000
_cell.angle_alpha   90.00
_cell.angle_beta   90.00
_cell.angle_gamma   90.00
#
_symmetry.space_group_name_H-M   'P 1'
#
loop_
_entity.id
_entity.type
_entity.pdbx_description
1 polymer ?
#
loop_
_entity_poly.entity_id
_entity_poly.type
_entity_poly.pdbx_seq_one_letter_code
_entity_poly.pdbx_strand_id
1 'polypeptide(L)'
;MIGEHERPRPPLWPAYLATYTFMVGGWAASIAVPLHVVLLGGTLAEAGLLASIRFGLQAFLQLPFGAVTDAWGTRRVLLLATLVNALVNLVPLLAVLSGDRVPFYVWAVVSGVAASLFLPATGAYVAISAPPESRGSAFGWMTLFTHTGVASGPAIGGLVWDAGGPVPTYLVATALGLTAVIGPLFVPTSARQRLRFSQLPGMVAEVARQRPIVGSWLAALAIGLPWGAVAGLFPLFGTGVGLAAGTVGLLLATQSLANGASRVPLGRLIDRRRIPPVAAAVTAGGYGLVMANLGFQDAVPIIIAILVGGVVMLAFTLMMVQVTISAVARPELRATALGGYGTALSAGLAVGPFIAGGLADAGGFGLGFGVIGLIGVAVAFVALVVLGRRP
;
A
#
# COMPACT_ATOMS: atom_id res chain seq x y z
N MET A 1 -33.46 27.52 -24.81
CA MET A 1 -32.41 26.88 -23.98
C MET A 1 -32.96 25.48 -23.67
N ILE A 2 -32.56 24.52 -24.48
CA ILE A 2 -32.97 23.10 -24.31
C ILE A 2 -32.00 22.53 -23.28
N GLY A 3 -32.56 22.04 -22.14
CA GLY A 3 -31.78 21.53 -21.01
C GLY A 3 -30.76 20.48 -21.47
N GLU A 4 -29.51 20.66 -21.05
CA GLU A 4 -28.52 19.59 -21.04
C GLU A 4 -29.10 18.48 -20.17
N HIS A 5 -29.64 17.44 -20.83
CA HIS A 5 -29.98 16.19 -20.15
C HIS A 5 -28.73 15.69 -19.44
N GLU A 6 -28.69 15.80 -18.12
CA GLU A 6 -27.64 15.20 -17.28
C GLU A 6 -27.54 13.72 -17.64
N ARG A 7 -26.49 13.37 -18.38
CA ARG A 7 -26.20 11.96 -18.65
C ARG A 7 -26.09 11.26 -17.31
N PRO A 8 -26.76 10.13 -17.09
CA PRO A 8 -26.67 9.40 -15.83
C PRO A 8 -25.20 9.11 -15.51
N ARG A 9 -24.78 9.48 -14.30
CA ARG A 9 -23.40 9.29 -13.86
C ARG A 9 -23.06 7.80 -13.83
N PRO A 10 -21.84 7.41 -14.22
CA PRO A 10 -21.44 6.02 -14.19
C PRO A 10 -21.50 5.45 -12.77
N PRO A 11 -21.92 4.19 -12.59
CA PRO A 11 -22.00 3.56 -11.27
C PRO A 11 -20.60 3.37 -10.66
N LEU A 12 -20.48 3.43 -9.34
CA LEU A 12 -19.20 3.29 -8.62
C LEU A 12 -18.83 1.82 -8.30
N TRP A 13 -19.83 0.92 -8.27
CA TRP A 13 -19.60 -0.48 -7.92
C TRP A 13 -18.52 -1.20 -8.75
N PRO A 14 -18.31 -0.87 -10.07
CA PRO A 14 -17.25 -1.52 -10.85
C PRO A 14 -15.85 -1.23 -10.29
N ALA A 15 -15.61 0.00 -9.81
CA ALA A 15 -14.36 0.37 -9.18
C ALA A 15 -14.16 -0.36 -7.84
N TYR A 16 -15.21 -0.46 -7.03
CA TYR A 16 -15.14 -1.12 -5.73
C TYR A 16 -14.89 -2.60 -5.86
N LEU A 17 -15.62 -3.28 -6.76
CA LEU A 17 -15.40 -4.69 -7.06
C LEU A 17 -13.97 -4.95 -7.56
N ALA A 18 -13.54 -4.16 -8.57
CA ALA A 18 -12.19 -4.29 -9.12
C ALA A 18 -11.13 -4.04 -8.03
N THR A 19 -11.32 -3.04 -7.16
CA THR A 19 -10.39 -2.75 -6.07
C THR A 19 -10.28 -3.91 -5.09
N TYR A 20 -11.40 -4.43 -4.61
CA TYR A 20 -11.41 -5.56 -3.68
C TYR A 20 -10.69 -6.77 -4.27
N THR A 21 -11.10 -7.22 -5.45
CA THR A 21 -10.60 -8.46 -6.07
C THR A 21 -9.17 -8.32 -6.57
N PHE A 22 -8.76 -7.14 -7.05
CA PHE A 22 -7.36 -6.82 -7.36
C PHE A 22 -6.46 -6.98 -6.13
N MET A 23 -6.92 -6.43 -5.00
CA MET A 23 -6.18 -6.52 -3.74
C MET A 23 -6.14 -7.97 -3.23
N VAL A 24 -7.25 -8.69 -3.26
CA VAL A 24 -7.28 -10.10 -2.80
C VAL A 24 -6.27 -10.94 -3.57
N GLY A 25 -6.29 -10.92 -4.90
CA GLY A 25 -5.38 -11.72 -5.73
C GLY A 25 -3.90 -11.36 -5.51
N GLY A 26 -3.58 -10.06 -5.54
CA GLY A 26 -2.21 -9.59 -5.37
C GLY A 26 -1.64 -9.84 -3.97
N TRP A 27 -2.47 -9.75 -2.91
CA TRP A 27 -2.02 -9.97 -1.53
C TRP A 27 -2.04 -11.45 -1.13
N ALA A 28 -2.85 -12.30 -1.78
CA ALA A 28 -2.77 -13.75 -1.59
C ALA A 28 -1.41 -14.30 -2.08
N ALA A 29 -0.92 -13.85 -3.24
CA ALA A 29 0.41 -14.22 -3.71
C ALA A 29 1.54 -13.64 -2.85
N SER A 30 1.34 -12.47 -2.23
CA SER A 30 2.38 -11.80 -1.44
C SER A 30 2.76 -12.52 -0.15
N ILE A 31 1.91 -13.42 0.38
CA ILE A 31 2.28 -14.29 1.49
C ILE A 31 3.08 -15.51 1.00
N ALA A 32 2.71 -16.04 -0.17
CA ALA A 32 3.33 -17.24 -0.71
C ALA A 32 4.74 -17.00 -1.25
N VAL A 33 4.97 -15.85 -1.92
CA VAL A 33 6.27 -15.57 -2.59
C VAL A 33 7.44 -15.58 -1.61
N PRO A 34 7.46 -14.85 -0.49
CA PRO A 34 8.59 -14.88 0.43
C PRO A 34 8.81 -16.28 1.02
N LEU A 35 7.75 -17.02 1.37
CA LEU A 35 7.85 -18.38 1.86
C LEU A 35 8.47 -19.32 0.83
N HIS A 36 8.04 -19.22 -0.43
CA HIS A 36 8.55 -20.07 -1.50
C HIS A 36 10.00 -19.74 -1.87
N VAL A 37 10.41 -18.46 -1.84
CA VAL A 37 11.81 -18.04 -2.03
C VAL A 37 12.72 -18.74 -1.01
N VAL A 38 12.35 -18.72 0.26
CA VAL A 38 13.15 -19.37 1.32
C VAL A 38 13.13 -20.88 1.19
N LEU A 39 12.01 -21.51 0.79
CA LEU A 39 11.95 -22.95 0.50
C LEU A 39 12.92 -23.37 -0.62
N LEU A 40 13.19 -22.50 -1.59
CA LEU A 40 14.18 -22.71 -2.65
C LEU A 40 15.60 -22.25 -2.26
N GLY A 41 15.88 -22.10 -0.97
CA GLY A 41 17.19 -21.71 -0.46
C GLY A 41 17.54 -20.22 -0.64
N GLY A 42 16.56 -19.36 -0.89
CA GLY A 42 16.74 -17.91 -0.90
C GLY A 42 16.88 -17.34 0.49
N THR A 43 17.38 -16.10 0.58
CA THR A 43 17.62 -15.39 1.84
C THR A 43 16.49 -14.46 2.23
N LEU A 44 16.48 -13.96 3.47
CA LEU A 44 15.54 -12.94 3.93
C LEU A 44 15.77 -11.62 3.19
N ALA A 45 17.03 -11.31 2.84
CA ALA A 45 17.39 -10.17 2.00
C ALA A 45 16.75 -10.26 0.62
N GLU A 46 16.77 -11.46 0.01
CA GLU A 46 16.14 -11.70 -1.29
C GLU A 46 14.62 -11.50 -1.23
N ALA A 47 13.96 -12.05 -0.22
CA ALA A 47 12.53 -11.81 0.00
C ALA A 47 12.20 -10.32 0.22
N GLY A 48 13.03 -9.64 1.01
CA GLY A 48 12.93 -8.19 1.22
C GLY A 48 13.14 -7.40 -0.08
N LEU A 49 14.11 -7.80 -0.91
CA LEU A 49 14.39 -7.17 -2.20
C LEU A 49 13.19 -7.30 -3.17
N LEU A 50 12.54 -8.45 -3.22
CA LEU A 50 11.34 -8.65 -4.07
C LEU A 50 10.19 -7.71 -3.67
N ALA A 51 9.93 -7.58 -2.36
CA ALA A 51 8.96 -6.62 -1.85
C ALA A 51 9.36 -5.17 -2.20
N SER A 52 10.66 -4.85 -2.08
CA SER A 52 11.22 -3.54 -2.41
C SER A 52 11.10 -3.19 -3.88
N ILE A 53 11.35 -4.13 -4.78
CA ILE A 53 11.14 -3.93 -6.22
C ILE A 53 9.67 -3.60 -6.51
N ARG A 54 8.75 -4.37 -5.94
CA ARG A 54 7.31 -4.17 -6.15
C ARG A 54 6.85 -2.79 -5.68
N PHE A 55 7.17 -2.40 -4.44
CA PHE A 55 6.77 -1.10 -3.88
C PHE A 55 7.57 0.07 -4.48
N GLY A 56 8.83 -0.15 -4.84
CA GLY A 56 9.67 0.85 -5.50
C GLY A 56 9.13 1.22 -6.87
N LEU A 57 8.79 0.24 -7.69
CA LEU A 57 8.15 0.50 -8.98
C LEU A 57 6.82 1.24 -8.81
N GLN A 58 6.03 0.88 -7.80
CA GLN A 58 4.82 1.61 -7.48
C GLN A 58 5.10 3.08 -7.13
N ALA A 59 6.16 3.38 -6.36
CA ALA A 59 6.54 4.73 -6.01
C ALA A 59 6.92 5.58 -7.23
N PHE A 60 7.71 5.01 -8.15
CA PHE A 60 8.23 5.75 -9.30
C PHE A 60 7.25 5.83 -10.46
N LEU A 61 6.46 4.79 -10.71
CA LEU A 61 5.62 4.69 -11.90
C LEU A 61 4.18 5.19 -11.70
N GLN A 62 3.72 5.39 -10.46
CA GLN A 62 2.35 5.80 -10.19
C GLN A 62 1.99 7.16 -10.84
N LEU A 63 2.92 8.14 -10.80
CA LEU A 63 2.72 9.44 -11.44
C LEU A 63 2.70 9.36 -12.98
N PRO A 64 3.71 8.76 -13.67
CA PRO A 64 3.67 8.64 -15.13
C PRO A 64 2.49 7.79 -15.61
N PHE A 65 2.05 6.79 -14.85
CA PHE A 65 0.90 5.96 -15.23
C PHE A 65 -0.45 6.63 -14.99
N GLY A 66 -0.52 7.64 -14.13
CA GLY A 66 -1.66 8.55 -14.11
C GLY A 66 -1.89 9.19 -15.49
N ALA A 67 -0.82 9.68 -16.13
CA ALA A 67 -0.91 10.24 -17.48
C ALA A 67 -1.18 9.21 -18.58
N VAL A 68 -0.67 7.98 -18.44
CA VAL A 68 -1.06 6.87 -19.33
C VAL A 68 -2.57 6.64 -19.23
N THR A 69 -3.15 6.73 -18.02
CA THR A 69 -4.60 6.61 -17.80
C THR A 69 -5.38 7.69 -18.54
N ASP A 70 -4.89 8.94 -18.51
CA ASP A 70 -5.52 10.05 -19.21
C ASP A 70 -5.40 9.92 -20.74
N ALA A 71 -4.27 9.37 -21.22
CA ALA A 71 -4.03 9.19 -22.66
C ALA A 71 -4.78 8.00 -23.26
N TRP A 72 -4.82 6.86 -22.57
CA TRP A 72 -5.40 5.61 -23.07
C TRP A 72 -6.85 5.40 -22.67
N GLY A 73 -7.31 6.14 -21.66
CA GLY A 73 -8.64 6.04 -21.06
C GLY A 73 -8.71 4.99 -19.95
N THR A 74 -9.41 5.35 -18.89
CA THR A 74 -9.51 4.63 -17.61
C THR A 74 -9.88 3.16 -17.78
N ARG A 75 -10.88 2.84 -18.63
CA ARG A 75 -11.33 1.46 -18.86
C ARG A 75 -10.22 0.54 -19.37
N ARG A 76 -9.45 1.00 -20.38
CA ARG A 76 -8.37 0.19 -20.99
C ARG A 76 -7.24 -0.07 -20.00
N VAL A 77 -6.87 0.96 -19.26
CA VAL A 77 -5.81 0.86 -18.25
C VAL A 77 -6.23 -0.07 -17.11
N LEU A 78 -7.47 0.02 -16.64
CA LEU A 78 -7.99 -0.88 -15.59
C LEU A 78 -8.05 -2.34 -16.09
N LEU A 79 -8.53 -2.59 -17.31
CA LEU A 79 -8.53 -3.93 -17.89
C LEU A 79 -7.13 -4.51 -17.99
N LEU A 80 -6.17 -3.72 -18.51
CA LEU A 80 -4.78 -4.16 -18.61
C LEU A 80 -4.19 -4.45 -17.23
N ALA A 81 -4.34 -3.52 -16.28
CA ALA A 81 -3.78 -3.65 -14.95
C ALA A 81 -4.35 -4.86 -14.18
N THR A 82 -5.66 -5.08 -14.25
CA THR A 82 -6.31 -6.21 -13.57
C THR A 82 -5.92 -7.55 -14.19
N LEU A 83 -5.88 -7.64 -15.53
CA LEU A 83 -5.49 -8.85 -16.21
C LEU A 83 -4.02 -9.20 -15.98
N VAL A 84 -3.12 -8.22 -16.08
CA VAL A 84 -1.68 -8.41 -15.81
C VAL A 84 -1.45 -8.83 -14.36
N ASN A 85 -2.11 -8.16 -13.38
CA ASN A 85 -1.98 -8.53 -11.98
C ASN A 85 -2.51 -9.93 -11.66
N ALA A 86 -3.55 -10.39 -12.37
CA ALA A 86 -4.06 -11.75 -12.21
C ALA A 86 -3.07 -12.78 -12.79
N LEU A 87 -2.69 -12.61 -14.05
CA LEU A 87 -1.87 -13.58 -14.77
C LEU A 87 -0.44 -13.67 -14.24
N VAL A 88 0.13 -12.57 -13.71
CA VAL A 88 1.48 -12.60 -13.16
C VAL A 88 1.60 -13.53 -11.96
N ASN A 89 0.52 -13.84 -11.26
CA ASN A 89 0.52 -14.81 -10.15
C ASN A 89 0.79 -16.26 -10.63
N LEU A 90 0.72 -16.54 -11.95
CA LEU A 90 1.14 -17.81 -12.52
C LEU A 90 2.66 -17.90 -12.72
N VAL A 91 3.36 -16.77 -12.80
CA VAL A 91 4.81 -16.75 -13.04
C VAL A 91 5.60 -17.49 -11.95
N PRO A 92 5.29 -17.38 -10.65
CA PRO A 92 5.95 -18.18 -9.61
C PRO A 92 5.77 -19.70 -9.75
N LEU A 93 4.80 -20.20 -10.53
CA LEU A 93 4.70 -21.63 -10.83
C LEU A 93 5.90 -22.14 -11.64
N LEU A 94 6.53 -21.27 -12.43
CA LEU A 94 7.75 -21.62 -13.15
C LEU A 94 8.88 -21.94 -12.16
N ALA A 95 8.92 -21.27 -11.00
CA ALA A 95 9.88 -21.57 -9.94
C ALA A 95 9.64 -22.96 -9.33
N VAL A 96 8.38 -23.40 -9.22
CA VAL A 96 8.05 -24.76 -8.78
C VAL A 96 8.58 -25.80 -9.77
N LEU A 97 8.50 -25.52 -11.07
CA LEU A 97 8.90 -26.46 -12.13
C LEU A 97 10.42 -26.49 -12.36
N SER A 98 11.09 -25.35 -12.27
CA SER A 98 12.52 -25.21 -12.57
C SER A 98 13.43 -25.31 -11.33
N GLY A 99 12.89 -25.06 -10.14
CA GLY A 99 13.69 -24.84 -8.92
C GLY A 99 14.47 -23.53 -8.93
N ASP A 100 14.24 -22.65 -9.92
CA ASP A 100 14.92 -21.36 -10.07
C ASP A 100 14.10 -20.24 -9.40
N ARG A 101 14.77 -19.21 -8.88
CA ARG A 101 14.17 -18.06 -8.20
C ARG A 101 13.92 -16.86 -9.12
N VAL A 102 14.47 -16.86 -10.34
CA VAL A 102 14.29 -15.78 -11.32
C VAL A 102 12.80 -15.44 -11.56
N PRO A 103 11.85 -16.39 -11.62
CA PRO A 103 10.43 -16.08 -11.77
C PRO A 103 9.86 -15.13 -10.72
N PHE A 104 10.38 -15.13 -9.48
CA PHE A 104 9.92 -14.21 -8.44
C PHE A 104 10.28 -12.76 -8.74
N TYR A 105 11.42 -12.50 -9.36
CA TYR A 105 11.81 -11.14 -9.79
C TYR A 105 10.89 -10.64 -10.89
N VAL A 106 10.55 -11.50 -11.86
CA VAL A 106 9.57 -11.17 -12.90
C VAL A 106 8.21 -10.86 -12.26
N TRP A 107 7.76 -11.68 -11.29
CA TRP A 107 6.53 -11.42 -10.55
C TRP A 107 6.59 -10.08 -9.82
N ALA A 108 7.67 -9.76 -9.12
CA ALA A 108 7.81 -8.52 -8.36
C ALA A 108 7.75 -7.29 -9.27
N VAL A 109 8.46 -7.32 -10.42
CA VAL A 109 8.47 -6.23 -11.40
C VAL A 109 7.09 -6.05 -12.00
N VAL A 110 6.50 -7.12 -12.54
CA VAL A 110 5.23 -7.02 -13.28
C VAL A 110 4.06 -6.69 -12.37
N SER A 111 4.02 -7.25 -11.14
CA SER A 111 2.98 -6.90 -10.16
C SER A 111 3.11 -5.45 -9.67
N GLY A 112 4.34 -4.93 -9.51
CA GLY A 112 4.60 -3.52 -9.19
C GLY A 112 4.12 -2.59 -10.29
N VAL A 113 4.38 -2.91 -11.56
CA VAL A 113 3.87 -2.18 -12.73
C VAL A 113 2.35 -2.21 -12.79
N ALA A 114 1.73 -3.38 -12.58
CA ALA A 114 0.27 -3.52 -12.58
C ALA A 114 -0.40 -2.67 -11.48
N ALA A 115 0.16 -2.68 -10.26
CA ALA A 115 -0.34 -1.85 -9.16
C ALA A 115 -0.19 -0.35 -9.45
N SER A 116 0.90 0.05 -10.09
CA SER A 116 1.16 1.44 -10.50
C SER A 116 0.17 1.95 -11.55
N LEU A 117 -0.33 1.08 -12.42
CA LEU A 117 -1.40 1.38 -13.39
C LEU A 117 -2.77 1.44 -12.72
N PHE A 118 -3.05 0.47 -11.82
CA PHE A 118 -4.37 0.28 -11.24
C PHE A 118 -4.80 1.42 -10.32
N LEU A 119 -3.93 1.82 -9.39
CA LEU A 119 -4.30 2.76 -8.34
C LEU A 119 -4.71 4.16 -8.87
N PRO A 120 -3.93 4.82 -9.76
CA PRO A 120 -4.34 6.10 -10.30
C PRO A 120 -5.57 5.99 -11.20
N ALA A 121 -5.71 4.92 -11.98
CA ALA A 121 -6.85 4.71 -12.86
C ALA A 121 -8.16 4.53 -12.07
N THR A 122 -8.13 3.75 -10.99
CA THR A 122 -9.29 3.57 -10.12
C THR A 122 -9.67 4.86 -9.40
N GLY A 123 -8.66 5.57 -8.86
CA GLY A 123 -8.87 6.87 -8.22
C GLY A 123 -9.48 7.91 -9.18
N ALA A 124 -8.98 7.98 -10.41
CA ALA A 124 -9.53 8.87 -11.44
C ALA A 124 -10.98 8.53 -11.78
N TYR A 125 -11.30 7.24 -11.93
CA TYR A 125 -12.69 6.81 -12.18
C TYR A 125 -13.63 7.22 -11.06
N VAL A 126 -13.27 6.97 -9.80
CA VAL A 126 -14.07 7.36 -8.64
C VAL A 126 -14.26 8.88 -8.58
N ALA A 127 -13.20 9.66 -8.83
CA ALA A 127 -13.25 11.12 -8.80
C ALA A 127 -14.19 11.71 -9.85
N ILE A 128 -14.27 11.10 -11.04
CA ILE A 128 -15.12 11.57 -12.15
C ILE A 128 -16.56 11.09 -11.98
N SER A 129 -16.76 9.85 -11.50
CA SER A 129 -18.08 9.23 -11.39
C SER A 129 -18.86 9.67 -10.16
N ALA A 130 -18.18 10.02 -9.07
CA ALA A 130 -18.83 10.45 -7.82
C ALA A 130 -19.34 11.90 -7.92
N PRO A 131 -20.59 12.18 -7.45
CA PRO A 131 -21.08 13.53 -7.26
C PRO A 131 -20.13 14.35 -6.37
N PRO A 132 -19.93 15.67 -6.64
CA PRO A 132 -19.06 16.51 -5.82
C PRO A 132 -19.36 16.43 -4.31
N GLU A 133 -20.64 16.35 -3.96
CA GLU A 133 -21.16 16.31 -2.59
C GLU A 133 -20.87 15.00 -1.88
N SER A 134 -20.69 13.90 -2.61
CA SER A 134 -20.47 12.54 -2.08
C SER A 134 -19.09 11.94 -2.41
N ARG A 135 -18.17 12.73 -2.99
CA ARG A 135 -16.82 12.25 -3.33
C ARG A 135 -16.07 11.67 -2.12
N GLY A 136 -16.19 12.33 -0.97
CA GLY A 136 -15.57 11.83 0.28
C GLY A 136 -16.09 10.44 0.65
N SER A 137 -17.40 10.23 0.58
CA SER A 137 -18.02 8.92 0.83
C SER A 137 -17.59 7.88 -0.20
N ALA A 138 -17.51 8.25 -1.49
CA ALA A 138 -17.06 7.35 -2.56
C ALA A 138 -15.61 6.86 -2.35
N PHE A 139 -14.69 7.75 -1.99
CA PHE A 139 -13.32 7.37 -1.62
C PHE A 139 -13.26 6.60 -0.30
N GLY A 140 -14.16 6.88 0.65
CA GLY A 140 -14.32 6.11 1.87
C GLY A 140 -14.67 4.64 1.58
N TRP A 141 -15.64 4.40 0.72
CA TRP A 141 -15.99 3.06 0.24
C TRP A 141 -14.83 2.39 -0.50
N MET A 142 -14.16 3.10 -1.41
CA MET A 142 -12.98 2.56 -2.08
C MET A 142 -11.90 2.12 -1.08
N THR A 143 -11.66 2.92 -0.04
CA THR A 143 -10.70 2.58 1.03
C THR A 143 -11.15 1.35 1.81
N LEU A 144 -12.44 1.21 2.10
CA LEU A 144 -12.99 0.02 2.76
C LEU A 144 -12.75 -1.24 1.91
N PHE A 145 -13.10 -1.19 0.61
CA PHE A 145 -12.86 -2.32 -0.29
C PHE A 145 -11.37 -2.63 -0.47
N THR A 146 -10.50 -1.62 -0.44
CA THR A 146 -9.04 -1.82 -0.42
C THR A 146 -8.60 -2.59 0.82
N HIS A 147 -8.99 -2.14 2.02
CA HIS A 147 -8.55 -2.77 3.27
C HIS A 147 -9.16 -4.16 3.48
N THR A 148 -10.41 -4.37 3.07
CA THR A 148 -11.01 -5.72 3.11
C THR A 148 -10.32 -6.67 2.15
N GLY A 149 -9.93 -6.21 0.95
CA GLY A 149 -9.15 -7.00 0.00
C GLY A 149 -7.74 -7.32 0.51
N VAL A 150 -7.05 -6.33 1.09
CA VAL A 150 -5.74 -6.52 1.74
C VAL A 150 -5.82 -7.45 2.95
N ALA A 151 -6.96 -7.50 3.65
CA ALA A 151 -7.20 -8.45 4.73
C ALA A 151 -7.48 -9.86 4.20
N SER A 152 -8.38 -9.99 3.23
CA SER A 152 -8.81 -11.28 2.68
C SER A 152 -7.68 -12.01 1.95
N GLY A 153 -6.83 -11.26 1.22
CA GLY A 153 -5.75 -11.84 0.41
C GLY A 153 -4.81 -12.74 1.22
N PRO A 154 -4.08 -12.20 2.21
CA PRO A 154 -3.16 -12.99 3.01
C PRO A 154 -3.84 -14.11 3.80
N ALA A 155 -5.07 -13.87 4.30
CA ALA A 155 -5.83 -14.91 5.01
C ALA A 155 -6.11 -16.11 4.09
N ILE A 156 -6.63 -15.86 2.89
CA ILE A 156 -6.91 -16.92 1.89
C ILE A 156 -5.58 -17.55 1.44
N GLY A 157 -4.58 -16.74 1.09
CA GLY A 157 -3.29 -17.23 0.61
C GLY A 157 -2.58 -18.12 1.63
N GLY A 158 -2.57 -17.74 2.91
CA GLY A 158 -1.96 -18.51 3.98
C GLY A 158 -2.70 -19.83 4.26
N LEU A 159 -4.05 -19.80 4.31
CA LEU A 159 -4.85 -21.01 4.51
C LEU A 159 -4.67 -22.02 3.35
N VAL A 160 -4.65 -21.52 2.12
CA VAL A 160 -4.43 -22.37 0.94
C VAL A 160 -2.99 -22.90 0.91
N TRP A 161 -2.02 -22.11 1.37
CA TRP A 161 -0.63 -22.56 1.52
C TRP A 161 -0.51 -23.72 2.51
N ASP A 162 -1.15 -23.63 3.68
CA ASP A 162 -1.14 -24.70 4.66
C ASP A 162 -1.84 -25.97 4.15
N ALA A 163 -2.87 -25.83 3.32
CA ALA A 163 -3.61 -26.95 2.75
C ALA A 163 -2.92 -27.68 1.60
N GLY A 164 -2.11 -26.97 0.79
CA GLY A 164 -1.58 -27.57 -0.44
C GLY A 164 -0.27 -26.94 -0.95
N GLY A 165 0.35 -26.05 -0.21
CA GLY A 165 1.62 -25.41 -0.58
C GLY A 165 1.52 -24.40 -1.71
N PRO A 166 2.62 -24.16 -2.46
CA PRO A 166 2.75 -23.05 -3.40
C PRO A 166 1.80 -23.14 -4.60
N VAL A 167 1.65 -24.31 -5.21
CA VAL A 167 0.88 -24.47 -6.47
C VAL A 167 -0.57 -24.02 -6.31
N PRO A 168 -1.39 -24.59 -5.40
CA PRO A 168 -2.76 -24.14 -5.22
C PRO A 168 -2.86 -22.68 -4.79
N THR A 169 -1.88 -22.17 -4.02
CA THR A 169 -1.90 -20.77 -3.59
C THR A 169 -1.79 -19.82 -4.78
N TYR A 170 -0.88 -20.06 -5.73
CA TYR A 170 -0.76 -19.22 -6.93
C TYR A 170 -1.96 -19.36 -7.86
N LEU A 171 -2.53 -20.55 -7.99
CA LEU A 171 -3.73 -20.79 -8.79
C LEU A 171 -4.95 -20.04 -8.19
N VAL A 172 -5.14 -20.12 -6.88
CA VAL A 172 -6.22 -19.40 -6.19
C VAL A 172 -6.01 -17.89 -6.28
N ALA A 173 -4.78 -17.38 -6.07
CA ALA A 173 -4.45 -15.97 -6.24
C ALA A 173 -4.77 -15.48 -7.67
N THR A 174 -4.46 -16.30 -8.68
CA THR A 174 -4.80 -16.00 -10.08
C THR A 174 -6.30 -15.99 -10.31
N ALA A 175 -7.02 -17.01 -9.86
CA ALA A 175 -8.47 -17.13 -10.03
C ALA A 175 -9.20 -15.93 -9.37
N LEU A 176 -8.82 -15.59 -8.14
CA LEU A 176 -9.34 -14.42 -7.43
C LEU A 176 -8.99 -13.11 -8.16
N GLY A 177 -7.74 -12.99 -8.63
CA GLY A 177 -7.29 -11.84 -9.41
C GLY A 177 -8.03 -11.67 -10.73
N LEU A 178 -8.39 -12.76 -11.43
CA LEU A 178 -9.16 -12.71 -12.67
C LEU A 178 -10.57 -12.12 -12.46
N THR A 179 -11.18 -12.30 -11.30
CA THR A 179 -12.46 -11.66 -11.00
C THR A 179 -12.37 -10.13 -11.00
N ALA A 180 -11.16 -9.56 -10.83
CA ALA A 180 -10.96 -8.12 -10.91
C ALA A 180 -11.18 -7.54 -12.31
N VAL A 181 -11.11 -8.37 -13.35
CA VAL A 181 -11.39 -7.95 -14.73
C VAL A 181 -12.87 -7.61 -14.93
N ILE A 182 -13.77 -8.19 -14.12
CA ILE A 182 -15.21 -8.00 -14.24
C ILE A 182 -15.60 -6.53 -14.09
N GLY A 183 -15.11 -5.85 -13.04
CA GLY A 183 -15.44 -4.45 -12.78
C GLY A 183 -15.14 -3.53 -13.98
N PRO A 184 -13.91 -3.50 -14.50
CA PRO A 184 -13.54 -2.68 -15.65
C PRO A 184 -14.35 -2.90 -16.93
N LEU A 185 -14.97 -4.06 -17.13
CA LEU A 185 -15.87 -4.29 -18.27
C LEU A 185 -17.07 -3.34 -18.27
N PHE A 186 -17.52 -2.91 -17.09
CA PHE A 186 -18.66 -2.02 -16.91
C PHE A 186 -18.26 -0.55 -16.78
N VAL A 187 -16.96 -0.23 -16.81
CA VAL A 187 -16.47 1.16 -16.81
C VAL A 187 -16.70 1.77 -18.19
N PRO A 188 -17.35 2.93 -18.28
CA PRO A 188 -17.53 3.63 -19.56
C PRO A 188 -16.21 4.08 -20.16
N THR A 189 -16.16 4.16 -21.48
CA THR A 189 -14.99 4.72 -22.17
C THR A 189 -14.94 6.24 -21.91
N SER A 190 -13.91 6.72 -21.24
CA SER A 190 -13.72 8.12 -20.93
C SER A 190 -13.03 8.88 -22.07
N ALA A 191 -13.35 10.19 -22.18
CA ALA A 191 -12.65 11.09 -23.09
C ALA A 191 -11.19 11.28 -22.67
N ARG A 192 -10.29 11.42 -23.63
CA ARG A 192 -8.86 11.63 -23.41
C ARG A 192 -8.61 13.05 -22.91
N GLN A 193 -7.89 13.20 -21.80
CA GLN A 193 -7.39 14.50 -21.33
C GLN A 193 -5.87 14.54 -21.54
N ARG A 194 -5.34 15.69 -21.97
CA ARG A 194 -3.89 15.89 -22.12
C ARG A 194 -3.34 16.55 -20.86
N LEU A 195 -2.57 15.83 -20.05
CA LEU A 195 -1.76 16.42 -18.99
C LEU A 195 -0.48 17.07 -19.57
N ARG A 196 -0.12 18.25 -19.04
CA ARG A 196 1.14 18.93 -19.37
C ARG A 196 2.19 18.60 -18.31
N PHE A 197 3.00 17.58 -18.53
CA PHE A 197 4.09 17.16 -17.63
C PHE A 197 5.15 18.25 -17.39
N SER A 198 5.31 19.19 -18.31
CA SER A 198 6.34 20.23 -18.24
C SER A 198 6.23 21.15 -17.01
N GLN A 199 5.07 21.22 -16.36
CA GLN A 199 4.83 22.07 -15.18
C GLN A 199 5.09 21.35 -13.85
N LEU A 200 5.18 20.03 -13.82
CA LEU A 200 5.30 19.23 -12.59
C LEU A 200 6.54 19.59 -11.75
N PRO A 201 7.78 19.76 -12.32
CA PRO A 201 8.95 20.09 -11.51
C PRO A 201 8.81 21.41 -10.75
N GLY A 202 8.22 22.42 -11.39
CA GLY A 202 7.96 23.71 -10.75
C GLY A 202 6.94 23.62 -9.61
N MET A 203 5.85 22.89 -9.83
CA MET A 203 4.83 22.66 -8.81
C MET A 203 5.38 21.88 -7.61
N VAL A 204 6.19 20.85 -7.84
CA VAL A 204 6.85 20.08 -6.77
C VAL A 204 7.81 20.96 -5.98
N ALA A 205 8.61 21.79 -6.66
CA ALA A 205 9.54 22.71 -6.00
C ALA A 205 8.81 23.76 -5.14
N GLU A 206 7.67 24.27 -5.60
CA GLU A 206 6.84 25.21 -4.83
C GLU A 206 6.23 24.54 -3.58
N VAL A 207 5.73 23.34 -3.73
CA VAL A 207 5.17 22.54 -2.63
C VAL A 207 6.26 22.18 -1.60
N ALA A 208 7.46 21.81 -2.05
CA ALA A 208 8.60 21.45 -1.21
C ALA A 208 9.17 22.63 -0.40
N ARG A 209 8.80 23.88 -0.73
CA ARG A 209 9.13 25.05 0.11
C ARG A 209 8.24 25.18 1.34
N GLN A 210 7.10 24.50 1.37
CA GLN A 210 6.13 24.58 2.46
C GLN A 210 6.48 23.55 3.57
N ARG A 211 7.10 24.01 4.66
CA ARG A 211 7.55 23.17 5.79
C ARG A 211 6.51 22.17 6.29
N PRO A 212 5.21 22.55 6.52
CA PRO A 212 4.23 21.58 7.00
C PRO A 212 4.00 20.42 6.02
N ILE A 213 4.13 20.66 4.71
CA ILE A 213 3.99 19.62 3.69
C ILE A 213 5.21 18.69 3.70
N VAL A 214 6.41 19.25 3.75
CA VAL A 214 7.65 18.45 3.83
C VAL A 214 7.69 17.62 5.11
N GLY A 215 7.33 18.20 6.26
CA GLY A 215 7.21 17.46 7.52
C GLY A 215 6.18 16.33 7.47
N SER A 216 5.07 16.54 6.75
CA SER A 216 4.06 15.52 6.50
C SER A 216 4.60 14.39 5.60
N TRP A 217 5.39 14.71 4.57
CA TRP A 217 6.06 13.73 3.72
C TRP A 217 7.09 12.91 4.51
N LEU A 218 7.86 13.55 5.38
CA LEU A 218 8.80 12.86 6.27
C LEU A 218 8.08 11.93 7.25
N ALA A 219 6.94 12.34 7.83
CA ALA A 219 6.14 11.47 8.68
C ALA A 219 5.58 10.25 7.92
N ALA A 220 5.20 10.43 6.65
CA ALA A 220 4.76 9.33 5.78
C ALA A 220 5.92 8.37 5.43
N LEU A 221 7.11 8.90 5.14
CA LEU A 221 8.32 8.10 4.93
C LEU A 221 8.67 7.31 6.20
N ALA A 222 8.65 7.98 7.37
CA ALA A 222 8.96 7.37 8.66
C ALA A 222 8.09 6.14 8.97
N ILE A 223 6.80 6.23 8.66
CA ILE A 223 5.87 5.13 8.90
C ILE A 223 5.94 4.06 7.79
N GLY A 224 6.28 4.46 6.57
CA GLY A 224 6.43 3.57 5.43
C GLY A 224 7.56 2.55 5.61
N LEU A 225 8.67 2.94 6.25
CA LEU A 225 9.84 2.10 6.47
C LEU A 225 9.49 0.81 7.26
N PRO A 226 9.01 0.88 8.51
CA PRO A 226 8.68 -0.33 9.27
C PRO A 226 7.43 -1.04 8.72
N TRP A 227 6.47 -0.31 8.14
CA TRP A 227 5.33 -0.94 7.50
C TRP A 227 5.74 -1.79 6.30
N GLY A 228 6.64 -1.30 5.45
CA GLY A 228 7.19 -2.07 4.34
C GLY A 228 7.91 -3.33 4.81
N ALA A 229 8.74 -3.23 5.85
CA ALA A 229 9.42 -4.38 6.43
C ALA A 229 8.43 -5.46 6.91
N VAL A 230 7.36 -5.06 7.59
CA VAL A 230 6.28 -5.98 8.01
C VAL A 230 5.59 -6.58 6.78
N ALA A 231 5.22 -5.77 5.79
CA ALA A 231 4.53 -6.25 4.59
C ALA A 231 5.37 -7.27 3.79
N GLY A 232 6.70 -7.12 3.76
CA GLY A 232 7.60 -8.00 3.02
C GLY A 232 8.09 -9.22 3.80
N LEU A 233 8.31 -9.09 5.11
CA LEU A 233 9.02 -10.10 5.91
C LEU A 233 8.17 -10.76 6.99
N PHE A 234 6.99 -10.22 7.33
CA PHE A 234 6.15 -10.81 8.38
C PHE A 234 5.73 -12.25 8.10
N PRO A 235 5.47 -12.69 6.84
CA PRO A 235 5.22 -14.10 6.55
C PRO A 235 6.37 -15.01 7.01
N LEU A 236 7.62 -14.61 6.76
CA LEU A 236 8.82 -15.36 7.16
C LEU A 236 9.06 -15.31 8.67
N PHE A 237 8.87 -14.15 9.29
CA PHE A 237 8.95 -13.99 10.74
C PHE A 237 7.94 -14.90 11.45
N GLY A 238 6.67 -14.82 11.06
CA GLY A 238 5.59 -15.59 11.69
C GLY A 238 5.80 -17.10 11.57
N THR A 239 6.19 -17.58 10.39
CA THR A 239 6.52 -19.01 10.22
C THR A 239 7.83 -19.39 10.93
N GLY A 240 8.78 -18.48 11.03
CA GLY A 240 10.04 -18.68 11.78
C GLY A 240 9.82 -18.83 13.29
N VAL A 241 8.78 -18.22 13.87
CA VAL A 241 8.37 -18.43 15.28
C VAL A 241 7.37 -19.58 15.44
N GLY A 242 7.18 -20.41 14.40
CA GLY A 242 6.38 -21.63 14.46
C GLY A 242 4.89 -21.45 14.14
N LEU A 243 4.45 -20.29 13.62
CA LEU A 243 3.08 -20.11 13.20
C LEU A 243 2.82 -20.76 11.84
N ALA A 244 1.65 -21.35 11.65
CA ALA A 244 1.17 -21.77 10.34
C ALA A 244 0.94 -20.54 9.44
N ALA A 245 1.15 -20.66 8.12
CA ALA A 245 0.98 -19.55 7.17
C ALA A 245 -0.44 -18.99 7.18
N GLY A 246 -1.46 -19.81 7.39
CA GLY A 246 -2.84 -19.39 7.60
C GLY A 246 -3.00 -18.49 8.82
N THR A 247 -2.36 -18.84 9.94
CA THR A 247 -2.35 -17.97 11.14
C THR A 247 -1.69 -16.64 10.85
N VAL A 248 -0.55 -16.65 10.17
CA VAL A 248 0.15 -15.42 9.74
C VAL A 248 -0.76 -14.57 8.84
N GLY A 249 -1.44 -15.19 7.88
CA GLY A 249 -2.40 -14.52 7.01
C GLY A 249 -3.57 -13.89 7.79
N LEU A 250 -4.10 -14.59 8.79
CA LEU A 250 -5.16 -14.08 9.67
C LEU A 250 -4.68 -12.91 10.55
N LEU A 251 -3.42 -12.93 11.00
CA LEU A 251 -2.82 -11.80 11.74
C LEU A 251 -2.72 -10.55 10.86
N LEU A 252 -2.27 -10.69 9.61
CA LEU A 252 -2.24 -9.59 8.63
C LEU A 252 -3.66 -9.11 8.29
N ALA A 253 -4.63 -10.02 8.20
CA ALA A 253 -6.04 -9.67 8.02
C ALA A 253 -6.56 -8.83 9.20
N THR A 254 -6.30 -9.27 10.43
CA THR A 254 -6.68 -8.54 11.65
C THR A 254 -6.05 -7.14 11.67
N GLN A 255 -4.77 -7.02 11.33
CA GLN A 255 -4.10 -5.74 11.21
C GLN A 255 -4.78 -4.83 10.18
N SER A 256 -5.11 -5.34 8.98
CA SER A 256 -5.75 -4.55 7.93
C SER A 256 -7.17 -4.12 8.29
N LEU A 257 -7.95 -5.00 8.92
CA LEU A 257 -9.29 -4.68 9.40
C LEU A 257 -9.25 -3.65 10.54
N ALA A 258 -8.31 -3.80 11.48
CA ALA A 258 -8.10 -2.81 12.55
C ALA A 258 -7.74 -1.43 11.99
N ASN A 259 -6.92 -1.36 10.91
CA ASN A 259 -6.63 -0.12 10.20
C ASN A 259 -7.91 0.53 9.65
N GLY A 260 -8.73 -0.23 8.94
CA GLY A 260 -9.99 0.26 8.39
C GLY A 260 -10.95 0.73 9.48
N ALA A 261 -11.15 -0.09 10.52
CA ALA A 261 -12.06 0.20 11.63
C ALA A 261 -11.64 1.42 12.45
N SER A 262 -10.33 1.63 12.65
CA SER A 262 -9.82 2.77 13.44
C SER A 262 -10.05 4.12 12.77
N ARG A 263 -10.24 4.17 11.44
CA ARG A 263 -10.33 5.44 10.69
C ARG A 263 -11.54 6.29 11.08
N VAL A 264 -12.71 5.68 11.32
CA VAL A 264 -13.91 6.42 11.67
C VAL A 264 -13.79 7.10 13.05
N PRO A 265 -13.43 6.41 14.15
CA PRO A 265 -13.26 7.06 15.44
C PRO A 265 -12.10 8.08 15.44
N LEU A 266 -10.99 7.77 14.77
CA LEU A 266 -9.85 8.70 14.65
C LEU A 266 -10.21 9.95 13.84
N GLY A 267 -10.99 9.83 12.75
CA GLY A 267 -11.49 10.97 12.00
C GLY A 267 -12.33 11.89 12.86
N ARG A 268 -13.29 11.33 13.63
CA ARG A 268 -14.11 12.11 14.58
C ARG A 268 -13.27 12.81 15.65
N LEU A 269 -12.20 12.16 16.11
CA LEU A 269 -11.27 12.75 17.08
C LEU A 269 -10.53 13.94 16.47
N ILE A 270 -10.01 13.80 15.24
CA ILE A 270 -9.29 14.85 14.51
C ILE A 270 -10.22 16.05 14.25
N ASP A 271 -11.47 15.79 13.82
CA ASP A 271 -12.45 16.85 13.52
C ASP A 271 -12.88 17.61 14.75
N ARG A 272 -13.04 16.93 15.89
CA ARG A 272 -13.49 17.55 17.16
C ARG A 272 -12.40 18.26 17.92
N ARG A 273 -11.15 17.87 17.74
CA ARG A 273 -10.01 18.42 18.45
C ARG A 273 -9.06 19.09 17.47
N ARG A 274 -8.60 20.31 17.80
CA ARG A 274 -7.56 21.01 17.02
C ARG A 274 -6.21 20.36 17.27
N ILE A 275 -5.99 19.18 16.68
CA ILE A 275 -4.76 18.42 16.86
C ILE A 275 -3.66 19.07 16.02
N PRO A 276 -2.51 19.42 16.60
CA PRO A 276 -1.43 20.06 15.87
C PRO A 276 -0.77 19.07 14.88
N PRO A 277 -0.24 19.54 13.74
CA PRO A 277 0.41 18.68 12.72
C PRO A 277 1.56 17.82 13.25
N VAL A 278 2.25 18.26 14.30
CA VAL A 278 3.33 17.50 14.97
C VAL A 278 2.87 16.14 15.50
N ALA A 279 1.57 15.97 15.77
CA ALA A 279 1.02 14.69 16.21
C ALA A 279 1.25 13.57 15.19
N ALA A 280 1.30 13.88 13.89
CA ALA A 280 1.65 12.92 12.87
C ALA A 280 3.09 12.37 13.05
N ALA A 281 4.04 13.23 13.37
CA ALA A 281 5.42 12.82 13.62
C ALA A 281 5.55 12.01 14.92
N VAL A 282 4.86 12.42 15.99
CA VAL A 282 4.85 11.69 17.28
C VAL A 282 4.30 10.27 17.10
N THR A 283 3.16 10.14 16.42
CA THR A 283 2.56 8.82 16.19
C THR A 283 3.35 7.98 15.19
N ALA A 284 4.02 8.59 14.20
CA ALA A 284 4.96 7.89 13.32
C ALA A 284 6.16 7.32 14.09
N GLY A 285 6.75 8.11 15.00
CA GLY A 285 7.81 7.64 15.88
C GLY A 285 7.35 6.52 16.83
N GLY A 286 6.15 6.67 17.41
CA GLY A 286 5.53 5.63 18.24
C GLY A 286 5.33 4.32 17.47
N TYR A 287 4.86 4.39 16.23
CA TYR A 287 4.76 3.23 15.33
C TYR A 287 6.13 2.56 15.11
N GLY A 288 7.16 3.36 14.81
CA GLY A 288 8.54 2.87 14.65
C GLY A 288 9.03 2.12 15.89
N LEU A 289 8.82 2.67 17.09
CA LEU A 289 9.19 2.02 18.35
C LEU A 289 8.43 0.72 18.58
N VAL A 290 7.12 0.69 18.31
CA VAL A 290 6.30 -0.51 18.46
C VAL A 290 6.76 -1.59 17.49
N MET A 291 7.00 -1.25 16.21
CA MET A 291 7.46 -2.22 15.21
C MET A 291 8.91 -2.67 15.45
N ALA A 292 9.76 -1.86 16.05
CA ALA A 292 11.11 -2.25 16.44
C ALA A 292 11.14 -3.43 17.42
N ASN A 293 10.10 -3.60 18.21
CA ASN A 293 9.99 -4.70 19.18
C ASN A 293 9.45 -6.01 18.56
N LEU A 294 8.89 -5.97 17.35
CA LEU A 294 8.19 -7.10 16.75
C LEU A 294 9.08 -8.34 16.60
N GLY A 295 10.29 -8.15 16.10
CA GLY A 295 11.21 -9.27 15.81
C GLY A 295 11.84 -9.97 17.03
N PHE A 296 11.57 -9.45 18.22
CA PHE A 296 12.01 -10.05 19.50
C PHE A 296 10.92 -10.87 20.19
N GLN A 297 9.73 -10.99 19.57
CA GLN A 297 8.57 -11.63 20.17
C GLN A 297 8.33 -13.02 19.55
N ASP A 298 8.00 -13.97 20.41
CA ASP A 298 7.55 -15.31 20.06
C ASP A 298 6.11 -15.59 20.55
N ALA A 299 5.63 -14.78 21.50
CA ALA A 299 4.31 -14.92 22.08
C ALA A 299 3.23 -14.27 21.18
N VAL A 300 2.32 -15.10 20.63
CA VAL A 300 1.24 -14.66 19.73
C VAL A 300 0.41 -13.49 20.26
N PRO A 301 -0.02 -13.46 21.56
CA PRO A 301 -0.77 -12.32 22.08
C PRO A 301 0.00 -10.99 22.01
N ILE A 302 1.32 -11.02 22.22
CA ILE A 302 2.17 -9.83 22.15
C ILE A 302 2.31 -9.39 20.68
N ILE A 303 2.50 -10.33 19.75
CA ILE A 303 2.54 -10.04 18.31
C ILE A 303 1.24 -9.36 17.88
N ILE A 304 0.08 -9.88 18.29
CA ILE A 304 -1.23 -9.27 18.02
C ILE A 304 -1.30 -7.85 18.58
N ALA A 305 -0.90 -7.64 19.82
CA ALA A 305 -0.92 -6.33 20.48
C ALA A 305 -0.04 -5.31 19.72
N ILE A 306 1.15 -5.73 19.28
CA ILE A 306 2.07 -4.92 18.46
C ILE A 306 1.43 -4.56 17.11
N LEU A 307 0.89 -5.55 16.39
CA LEU A 307 0.27 -5.32 15.08
C LEU A 307 -0.96 -4.42 15.17
N VAL A 308 -1.88 -4.71 16.09
CA VAL A 308 -3.13 -3.94 16.24
C VAL A 308 -2.87 -2.57 16.86
N GLY A 309 -2.06 -2.48 17.91
CA GLY A 309 -1.69 -1.21 18.52
C GLY A 309 -0.91 -0.30 17.57
N GLY A 310 0.04 -0.88 16.86
CA GLY A 310 0.83 -0.16 15.84
C GLY A 310 -0.03 0.36 14.71
N VAL A 311 -0.97 -0.44 14.20
CA VAL A 311 -1.79 -0.02 13.05
C VAL A 311 -2.73 1.15 13.37
N VAL A 312 -3.13 1.33 14.62
CA VAL A 312 -3.90 2.52 15.06
C VAL A 312 -3.04 3.78 14.92
N MET A 313 -1.76 3.70 15.32
CA MET A 313 -0.80 4.80 15.14
C MET A 313 -0.55 5.10 13.65
N LEU A 314 -0.40 4.04 12.83
CA LEU A 314 -0.28 4.14 11.37
C LEU A 314 -1.49 4.86 10.79
N ALA A 315 -2.71 4.43 11.09
CA ALA A 315 -3.93 5.04 10.58
C ALA A 315 -4.03 6.52 10.97
N PHE A 316 -3.73 6.85 12.23
CA PHE A 316 -3.75 8.23 12.73
C PHE A 316 -2.73 9.10 11.99
N THR A 317 -1.47 8.63 11.85
CA THR A 317 -0.42 9.35 11.13
C THR A 317 -0.85 9.68 9.70
N LEU A 318 -1.32 8.66 8.94
CA LEU A 318 -1.72 8.84 7.56
C LEU A 318 -2.89 9.83 7.40
N MET A 319 -3.85 9.79 8.32
CA MET A 319 -4.98 10.73 8.33
C MET A 319 -4.50 12.16 8.64
N MET A 320 -3.67 12.34 9.68
CA MET A 320 -3.13 13.64 10.05
C MET A 320 -2.28 14.26 8.94
N VAL A 321 -1.47 13.45 8.24
CA VAL A 321 -0.69 13.89 7.07
C VAL A 321 -1.63 14.42 5.98
N GLN A 322 -2.67 13.67 5.62
CA GLN A 322 -3.63 14.08 4.58
C GLN A 322 -4.42 15.35 4.98
N VAL A 323 -4.85 15.45 6.22
CA VAL A 323 -5.55 16.63 6.76
C VAL A 323 -4.63 17.85 6.73
N THR A 324 -3.38 17.71 7.21
CA THR A 324 -2.40 18.81 7.23
C THR A 324 -2.12 19.31 5.81
N ILE A 325 -1.83 18.41 4.87
CA ILE A 325 -1.57 18.78 3.47
C ILE A 325 -2.79 19.47 2.87
N SER A 326 -3.99 18.94 3.10
CA SER A 326 -5.22 19.50 2.55
C SER A 326 -5.56 20.89 3.09
N ALA A 327 -5.16 21.18 4.34
CA ALA A 327 -5.38 22.46 4.98
C ALA A 327 -4.36 23.54 4.54
N VAL A 328 -3.11 23.15 4.25
CA VAL A 328 -2.00 24.09 3.95
C VAL A 328 -1.82 24.30 2.46
N ALA A 329 -1.99 23.26 1.62
CA ALA A 329 -1.76 23.35 0.20
C ALA A 329 -2.82 24.21 -0.50
N ARG A 330 -2.38 25.14 -1.37
CA ARG A 330 -3.29 25.86 -2.27
C ARG A 330 -4.09 24.89 -3.12
N PRO A 331 -5.34 25.21 -3.50
CA PRO A 331 -6.18 24.32 -4.28
C PRO A 331 -5.50 23.74 -5.53
N GLU A 332 -4.73 24.55 -6.24
CA GLU A 332 -4.02 24.21 -7.49
C GLU A 332 -2.86 23.24 -7.27
N LEU A 333 -2.24 23.26 -6.09
CA LEU A 333 -1.07 22.46 -5.71
C LEU A 333 -1.42 21.25 -4.83
N ARG A 334 -2.67 21.14 -4.39
CA ARG A 334 -3.11 20.10 -3.44
C ARG A 334 -2.90 18.70 -3.98
N ALA A 335 -3.18 18.46 -5.25
CA ALA A 335 -2.96 17.17 -5.89
C ALA A 335 -1.47 16.81 -5.93
N THR A 336 -0.59 17.77 -6.25
CA THR A 336 0.88 17.59 -6.24
C THR A 336 1.39 17.31 -4.83
N ALA A 337 0.88 18.02 -3.82
CA ALA A 337 1.28 17.81 -2.42
C ALA A 337 0.86 16.43 -1.88
N LEU A 338 -0.34 15.96 -2.22
CA LEU A 338 -0.82 14.61 -1.88
C LEU A 338 -0.08 13.53 -2.70
N GLY A 339 0.30 13.82 -3.95
CA GLY A 339 1.16 12.94 -4.74
C GLY A 339 2.52 12.74 -4.10
N GLY A 340 3.16 13.82 -3.62
CA GLY A 340 4.41 13.74 -2.87
C GLY A 340 4.32 12.92 -1.58
N TYR A 341 3.19 13.01 -0.85
CA TYR A 341 2.89 12.12 0.26
C TYR A 341 2.87 10.64 -0.17
N GLY A 342 2.17 10.32 -1.26
CA GLY A 342 2.10 8.95 -1.78
C GLY A 342 3.49 8.42 -2.16
N THR A 343 4.31 9.27 -2.82
CA THR A 343 5.69 8.93 -3.18
C THR A 343 6.57 8.68 -1.94
N ALA A 344 6.50 9.55 -0.93
CA ALA A 344 7.27 9.41 0.31
C ALA A 344 6.89 8.12 1.08
N LEU A 345 5.60 7.83 1.19
CA LEU A 345 5.10 6.60 1.79
C LEU A 345 5.60 5.36 1.04
N SER A 346 5.45 5.35 -0.28
CA SER A 346 5.88 4.22 -1.12
C SER A 346 7.40 4.05 -1.14
N ALA A 347 8.17 5.13 -1.02
CA ALA A 347 9.62 5.05 -0.86
C ALA A 347 10.00 4.35 0.47
N GLY A 348 9.30 4.66 1.56
CA GLY A 348 9.46 3.94 2.83
C GLY A 348 9.10 2.46 2.71
N LEU A 349 7.96 2.15 2.07
CA LEU A 349 7.52 0.79 1.80
C LEU A 349 8.53 0.00 0.95
N ALA A 350 9.25 0.66 0.05
CA ALA A 350 10.27 0.06 -0.81
C ALA A 350 11.59 -0.16 -0.06
N VAL A 351 12.07 0.83 0.68
CA VAL A 351 13.38 0.78 1.36
C VAL A 351 13.34 -0.15 2.58
N GLY A 352 12.22 -0.16 3.31
CA GLY A 352 12.07 -0.91 4.55
C GLY A 352 12.37 -2.40 4.44
N PRO A 353 11.73 -3.15 3.53
CA PRO A 353 11.94 -4.59 3.41
C PRO A 353 13.36 -4.97 3.02
N PHE A 354 13.99 -4.18 2.14
CA PHE A 354 15.36 -4.41 1.69
C PHE A 354 16.36 -4.32 2.85
N ILE A 355 16.30 -3.24 3.61
CA ILE A 355 17.20 -3.05 4.76
C ILE A 355 16.89 -4.09 5.84
N ALA A 356 15.62 -4.29 6.18
CA ALA A 356 15.23 -5.23 7.23
C ALA A 356 15.59 -6.67 6.87
N GLY A 357 15.48 -7.09 5.60
CA GLY A 357 15.84 -8.41 5.13
C GLY A 357 17.34 -8.68 5.24
N GLY A 358 18.19 -7.74 4.77
CA GLY A 358 19.63 -7.85 4.88
C GLY A 358 20.13 -7.90 6.34
N LEU A 359 19.54 -7.09 7.21
CA LEU A 359 19.85 -7.11 8.64
C LEU A 359 19.34 -8.39 9.32
N ALA A 360 18.20 -8.92 8.89
CA ALA A 360 17.65 -10.15 9.42
C ALA A 360 18.51 -11.38 9.03
N ASP A 361 19.11 -11.40 7.85
CA ASP A 361 20.10 -12.42 7.47
C ASP A 361 21.35 -12.34 8.36
N ALA A 362 21.77 -11.14 8.77
CA ALA A 362 22.97 -10.93 9.59
C ALA A 362 22.77 -11.24 11.09
N GLY A 363 21.58 -10.96 11.63
CA GLY A 363 21.35 -11.05 13.08
C GLY A 363 19.91 -11.35 13.50
N GLY A 364 19.13 -11.95 12.61
CA GLY A 364 17.74 -12.35 12.87
C GLY A 364 16.73 -11.20 12.76
N PHE A 365 15.45 -11.56 12.87
CA PHE A 365 14.34 -10.60 12.72
C PHE A 365 14.35 -9.48 13.77
N GLY A 366 14.90 -9.73 14.97
CA GLY A 366 15.08 -8.71 16.00
C GLY A 366 15.95 -7.56 15.51
N LEU A 367 17.07 -7.85 14.84
CA LEU A 367 17.93 -6.83 14.24
C LEU A 367 17.23 -6.15 13.06
N GLY A 368 16.59 -6.93 12.17
CA GLY A 368 15.89 -6.41 10.99
C GLY A 368 14.78 -5.41 11.33
N PHE A 369 13.80 -5.83 12.11
CA PHE A 369 12.69 -4.95 12.52
C PHE A 369 13.13 -3.88 13.53
N GLY A 370 14.10 -4.21 14.41
CA GLY A 370 14.65 -3.28 15.40
C GLY A 370 15.28 -2.05 14.73
N VAL A 371 16.22 -2.26 13.84
CA VAL A 371 16.94 -1.16 13.18
C VAL A 371 16.02 -0.37 12.26
N ILE A 372 15.17 -1.03 11.46
CA ILE A 372 14.27 -0.28 10.56
C ILE A 372 13.23 0.52 11.33
N GLY A 373 12.74 0.01 12.46
CA GLY A 373 11.85 0.75 13.35
C GLY A 373 12.55 1.98 13.94
N LEU A 374 13.81 1.85 14.39
CA LEU A 374 14.61 2.98 14.91
C LEU A 374 14.96 4.01 13.82
N ILE A 375 15.22 3.59 12.57
CA ILE A 375 15.35 4.52 11.44
C ILE A 375 14.05 5.26 11.23
N GLY A 376 12.89 4.60 11.32
CA GLY A 376 11.58 5.25 11.29
C GLY A 376 11.43 6.30 12.39
N VAL A 377 11.87 6.01 13.62
CA VAL A 377 11.88 6.97 14.74
C VAL A 377 12.78 8.17 14.43
N ALA A 378 13.97 7.95 13.90
CA ALA A 378 14.89 9.03 13.55
C ALA A 378 14.31 9.96 12.47
N VAL A 379 13.70 9.39 11.43
CA VAL A 379 13.01 10.17 10.38
C VAL A 379 11.79 10.90 10.96
N ALA A 380 11.03 10.27 11.85
CA ALA A 380 9.90 10.91 12.55
C ALA A 380 10.36 12.06 13.45
N PHE A 381 11.52 11.96 14.09
CA PHE A 381 12.11 13.06 14.85
C PHE A 381 12.47 14.23 13.94
N VAL A 382 13.05 14.00 12.76
CA VAL A 382 13.27 15.08 11.78
C VAL A 382 11.95 15.71 11.36
N ALA A 383 10.91 14.89 11.10
CA ALA A 383 9.56 15.38 10.79
C ALA A 383 9.00 16.26 11.93
N LEU A 384 9.20 15.85 13.19
CA LEU A 384 8.77 16.59 14.38
C LEU A 384 9.43 17.98 14.43
N VAL A 385 10.75 18.05 14.21
CA VAL A 385 11.50 19.30 14.18
C VAL A 385 11.01 20.23 13.05
N VAL A 386 10.75 19.67 11.86
CA VAL A 386 10.26 20.45 10.71
C VAL A 386 8.85 20.98 10.95
N LEU A 387 7.95 20.16 11.53
CA LEU A 387 6.56 20.54 11.84
C LEU A 387 6.44 21.44 13.05
N GLY A 388 7.36 21.36 14.02
CA GLY A 388 7.34 22.14 15.25
C GLY A 388 7.89 23.57 15.11
N ARG A 389 8.65 23.86 14.06
CA ARG A 389 9.16 25.22 13.81
C ARG A 389 8.00 26.10 13.35
N ARG A 390 7.64 27.08 14.17
CA ARG A 390 6.66 28.11 13.79
C ARG A 390 7.11 28.81 12.50
N PRO A 391 6.15 29.21 11.62
CA PRO A 391 6.46 29.94 10.38
C PRO A 391 7.17 31.25 10.62
#